data_14cee06957aa408d673fd312085471ae
#
_entry.id   14cee06957aa408d673fd312085471ae
#
_cell.length_a   1.000
_cell.length_b   1.000
_cell.length_c   1.000
_cell.angle_alpha   90.00
_cell.angle_beta   90.00
_cell.angle_gamma   90.00
#
_symmetry.space_group_name_H-M   'P 1'
#
loop_
_entity.id
_entity.type
_entity.pdbx_description
1 polymer ?
#
loop_
_entity_poly.entity_id
_entity_poly.type
_entity_poly.pdbx_seq_one_letter_code
_entity_poly.pdbx_strand_id
1 'polypeptide(L)'
;PRTELLYRESGVIYVYLCYGMHWLMNVITGEREQPQGVLLRAGAVHNGPAKLTKYLQVDKQFNGDSFLTCPELWIADDGFRPALRTDVRVGIDYAGEYWKNMPWRWIADEK
;
A
#
# COMPACT_ATOMS: atom_id res chain seq x y z
N PRO A 1 5.37 18.51 -0.55
CA PRO A 1 5.47 17.64 0.62
C PRO A 1 5.16 16.18 0.29
N ARG A 2 5.64 15.31 1.14
CA ARG A 2 5.51 13.86 0.94
C ARG A 2 4.07 13.41 0.73
N THR A 3 3.13 14.01 1.44
CA THR A 3 1.72 13.58 1.42
C THR A 3 0.93 14.14 0.24
N GLU A 4 1.54 14.95 -0.61
CA GLU A 4 0.87 15.55 -1.76
C GLU A 4 0.24 14.50 -2.68
N LEU A 5 0.90 13.36 -2.87
CA LEU A 5 0.41 12.32 -3.75
C LEU A 5 -0.90 11.68 -3.29
N LEU A 6 -1.25 11.80 -2.00
CA LEU A 6 -2.52 11.28 -1.50
C LEU A 6 -3.73 12.00 -2.13
N TYR A 7 -3.53 13.20 -2.67
CA TYR A 7 -4.58 13.98 -3.30
C TYR A 7 -4.67 13.75 -4.80
N ARG A 8 -3.84 12.84 -5.32
CA ARG A 8 -3.84 12.51 -6.74
C ARG A 8 -4.95 11.53 -7.06
N GLU A 9 -5.12 11.28 -8.34
CA GLU A 9 -6.12 10.34 -8.87
C GLU A 9 -5.80 8.89 -8.50
N SER A 10 -6.83 8.01 -8.52
CA SER A 10 -6.66 6.59 -8.22
C SER A 10 -5.66 5.93 -9.17
N GLY A 11 -4.93 4.97 -8.66
CA GLY A 11 -3.92 4.23 -9.41
C GLY A 11 -2.52 4.78 -9.30
N VAL A 12 -2.35 6.00 -8.76
CA VAL A 12 -1.02 6.57 -8.55
C VAL A 12 -0.27 5.78 -7.49
N ILE A 13 1.01 5.55 -7.75
CA ILE A 13 1.90 4.85 -6.83
C ILE A 13 2.50 5.86 -5.87
N TYR A 14 2.37 5.59 -4.58
CA TYR A 14 2.93 6.44 -3.53
C TYR A 14 3.95 5.62 -2.75
N VAL A 15 5.22 5.96 -2.90
CA VAL A 15 6.32 5.26 -2.21
C VAL A 15 7.02 6.25 -1.30
N TYR A 16 7.16 5.90 -0.02
CA TYR A 16 7.89 6.75 0.91
C TYR A 16 8.85 5.94 1.78
N LEU A 17 9.84 6.62 2.33
CA LEU A 17 10.87 6.00 3.16
C LEU A 17 10.44 6.03 4.63
N CYS A 18 10.40 4.87 5.26
CA CYS A 18 10.02 4.73 6.66
C CYS A 18 11.26 4.56 7.52
N TYR A 19 11.38 5.39 8.56
CA TYR A 19 12.54 5.40 9.48
C TYR A 19 13.89 5.52 8.76
N GLY A 20 13.91 6.12 7.57
CA GLY A 20 15.13 6.28 6.79
C GLY A 20 15.72 4.99 6.24
N MET A 21 15.00 3.87 6.30
CA MET A 21 15.55 2.55 5.98
C MET A 21 14.71 1.73 5.02
N HIS A 22 13.38 1.86 5.07
CA HIS A 22 12.49 0.95 4.37
C HIS A 22 11.52 1.70 3.48
N TRP A 23 11.42 1.27 2.23
CA TRP A 23 10.45 1.81 1.28
C TRP A 23 9.10 1.14 1.51
N LEU A 24 8.04 1.93 1.62
CA LEU A 24 6.68 1.44 1.75
C LEU A 24 5.88 1.88 0.53
N MET A 25 5.16 0.95 -0.08
CA MET A 25 4.44 1.17 -1.32
C MET A 25 2.94 1.19 -1.07
N ASN A 26 2.30 2.24 -1.58
CA ASN A 26 0.86 2.44 -1.47
C ASN A 26 0.25 2.65 -2.83
N VAL A 27 -1.01 2.28 -2.97
CA VAL A 27 -1.82 2.65 -4.12
C VAL A 27 -2.83 3.70 -3.69
N ILE A 28 -2.90 4.80 -4.44
CA ILE A 28 -3.89 5.84 -4.21
C ILE A 28 -5.22 5.34 -4.74
N THR A 29 -6.26 5.38 -3.93
CA THR A 29 -7.56 4.79 -4.25
C THR A 29 -8.70 5.79 -4.28
N GLY A 30 -8.48 7.01 -3.80
CA GLY A 30 -9.48 8.07 -3.82
C GLY A 30 -9.50 8.82 -5.13
N GLU A 31 -10.55 9.59 -5.35
CA GLU A 31 -10.60 10.53 -6.44
C GLU A 31 -9.63 11.70 -6.17
N ARG A 32 -9.31 12.45 -7.22
CA ARG A 32 -8.45 13.62 -7.10
C ARG A 32 -9.01 14.56 -6.00
N GLU A 33 -8.12 15.06 -5.15
CA GLU A 33 -8.43 15.93 -4.00
C GLU A 33 -9.15 15.22 -2.85
N GLN A 34 -9.32 13.90 -2.92
CA GLN A 34 -9.86 13.10 -1.82
C GLN A 34 -8.79 12.11 -1.35
N PRO A 35 -8.04 12.43 -0.30
CA PRO A 35 -6.86 11.65 0.11
C PRO A 35 -7.24 10.28 0.66
N GLN A 36 -6.99 9.24 -0.12
CA GLN A 36 -7.19 7.86 0.27
C GLN A 36 -6.08 7.01 -0.33
N GLY A 37 -5.63 6.02 0.42
CA GLY A 37 -4.61 5.12 -0.06
C GLY A 37 -4.60 3.80 0.69
N VAL A 38 -4.05 2.79 0.05
CA VAL A 38 -3.91 1.45 0.62
C VAL A 38 -2.43 1.07 0.63
N LEU A 39 -1.92 0.73 1.81
CA LEU A 39 -0.56 0.23 1.95
C LEU A 39 -0.53 -1.25 1.54
N LEU A 40 0.36 -1.59 0.63
CA LEU A 40 0.56 -2.96 0.20
C LEU A 40 1.54 -3.63 1.16
N ARG A 41 1.06 -4.57 1.97
CA ARG A 41 1.81 -5.11 3.08
C ARG A 41 2.46 -6.46 2.83
N ALA A 42 1.91 -7.27 1.92
CA ALA A 42 2.41 -8.62 1.75
C ALA A 42 2.02 -9.18 0.39
N GLY A 43 2.85 -10.06 -0.12
CA GLY A 43 2.54 -10.93 -1.25
C GLY A 43 2.48 -12.38 -0.80
N ALA A 44 2.37 -13.29 -1.73
CA ALA A 44 2.21 -14.73 -1.44
C ALA A 44 3.40 -15.31 -0.67
N VAL A 45 4.60 -14.76 -0.85
CA VAL A 45 5.83 -15.28 -0.25
C VAL A 45 6.42 -14.34 0.79
N HIS A 46 6.20 -13.04 0.65
CA HIS A 46 6.83 -12.02 1.49
C HIS A 46 5.80 -11.33 2.36
N ASN A 47 5.92 -11.50 3.66
CA ASN A 47 5.01 -10.91 4.63
C ASN A 47 5.68 -9.71 5.31
N GLY A 48 5.17 -8.53 5.01
CA GLY A 48 5.68 -7.27 5.54
C GLY A 48 5.89 -6.25 4.43
N PRO A 49 5.54 -4.98 4.64
CA PRO A 49 5.59 -3.98 3.57
C PRO A 49 7.02 -3.68 3.09
N ALA A 50 7.99 -3.68 3.99
CA ALA A 50 9.39 -3.48 3.61
C ALA A 50 9.98 -4.69 2.89
N LYS A 51 9.60 -5.89 3.31
CA LYS A 51 10.03 -7.13 2.64
C LYS A 51 9.47 -7.19 1.23
N LEU A 52 8.23 -6.77 1.05
CA LEU A 52 7.57 -6.76 -0.25
C LEU A 52 8.28 -5.81 -1.22
N THR A 53 8.55 -4.59 -0.82
CA THR A 53 9.22 -3.62 -1.69
C THR A 53 10.66 -4.04 -2.00
N LYS A 54 11.34 -4.64 -1.05
CA LYS A 54 12.69 -5.15 -1.27
C LYS A 54 12.69 -6.25 -2.33
N TYR A 55 11.76 -7.18 -2.24
CA TYR A 55 11.61 -8.27 -3.20
C TYR A 55 11.30 -7.74 -4.60
N LEU A 56 10.39 -6.79 -4.70
CA LEU A 56 9.96 -6.21 -5.97
C LEU A 56 10.93 -5.16 -6.49
N GLN A 57 11.95 -4.81 -5.72
CA GLN A 57 12.93 -3.77 -6.07
C GLN A 57 12.25 -2.40 -6.28
N VAL A 58 11.28 -2.10 -5.44
CA VAL A 58 10.55 -0.82 -5.49
C VAL A 58 11.24 0.19 -4.59
N ASP A 59 11.50 1.37 -5.13
CA ASP A 59 12.06 2.49 -4.41
C ASP A 59 11.45 3.81 -4.91
N LYS A 60 12.10 4.92 -4.61
CA LYS A 60 11.58 6.26 -4.95
C LYS A 60 11.36 6.48 -6.45
N GLN A 61 11.99 5.70 -7.33
CA GLN A 61 11.84 5.91 -8.77
C GLN A 61 10.40 5.68 -9.26
N PHE A 62 9.62 4.88 -8.52
CA PHE A 62 8.22 4.63 -8.88
C PHE A 62 7.25 5.64 -8.26
N ASN A 63 7.74 6.50 -7.37
CA ASN A 63 6.87 7.44 -6.67
C ASN A 63 6.26 8.45 -7.65
N GLY A 64 4.94 8.52 -7.69
CA GLY A 64 4.22 9.40 -8.60
C GLY A 64 3.82 8.77 -9.92
N ASP A 65 4.37 7.61 -10.27
CA ASP A 65 3.93 6.87 -11.45
C ASP A 65 2.54 6.30 -11.23
N SER A 66 1.95 5.74 -12.27
CA SER A 66 0.63 5.11 -12.18
C SER A 66 0.75 3.62 -12.41
N PHE A 67 0.05 2.82 -11.58
CA PHE A 67 -0.09 1.38 -11.80
C PHE A 67 -0.81 1.08 -13.13
N LEU A 68 -1.54 2.05 -13.68
CA LEU A 68 -2.27 1.86 -14.93
C LEU A 68 -1.38 1.96 -16.15
N THR A 69 -0.25 2.67 -16.05
CA THR A 69 0.61 2.97 -17.21
C THR A 69 2.07 2.58 -17.03
N CYS A 70 2.52 2.29 -15.81
CA CYS A 70 3.91 1.95 -15.57
C CYS A 70 4.26 0.61 -16.24
N PRO A 71 5.28 0.54 -17.10
CA PRO A 71 5.62 -0.69 -17.80
C PRO A 71 6.32 -1.73 -16.92
N GLU A 72 6.85 -1.33 -15.77
CA GLU A 72 7.66 -2.19 -14.92
C GLU A 72 6.95 -2.63 -13.65
N LEU A 73 5.83 -1.97 -13.29
CA LEU A 73 5.11 -2.26 -12.06
C LEU A 73 3.62 -2.00 -12.26
N TRP A 74 2.81 -3.03 -12.09
CA TRP A 74 1.37 -2.91 -12.27
C TRP A 74 0.62 -3.88 -11.35
N ILE A 75 -0.68 -3.66 -11.21
CA ILE A 75 -1.57 -4.54 -10.46
C ILE A 75 -2.46 -5.25 -11.47
N ALA A 76 -2.50 -6.58 -11.42
CA ALA A 76 -3.30 -7.39 -12.32
C ALA A 76 -4.31 -8.23 -11.54
N ASP A 77 -5.46 -8.45 -12.14
CA ASP A 77 -6.49 -9.33 -11.58
C ASP A 77 -6.31 -10.73 -12.19
N ASP A 78 -5.94 -11.69 -11.35
CA ASP A 78 -5.74 -13.09 -11.78
C ASP A 78 -6.99 -13.96 -11.60
N GLY A 79 -8.10 -13.35 -11.18
CA GLY A 79 -9.35 -14.06 -10.94
C GLY A 79 -9.43 -14.78 -9.60
N PHE A 80 -8.36 -14.82 -8.85
CA PHE A 80 -8.36 -15.45 -7.53
C PHE A 80 -9.22 -14.62 -6.57
N ARG A 81 -10.15 -15.26 -5.87
CA ARG A 81 -11.07 -14.61 -4.93
C ARG A 81 -10.99 -15.30 -3.58
N PRO A 82 -9.93 -15.04 -2.79
CA PRO A 82 -9.77 -15.69 -1.49
C PRO A 82 -10.79 -15.19 -0.48
N ALA A 83 -11.04 -15.99 0.55
CA ALA A 83 -11.74 -15.48 1.72
C ALA A 83 -10.88 -14.42 2.39
N LEU A 84 -11.52 -13.36 2.86
CA LEU A 84 -10.83 -12.24 3.50
C LEU A 84 -11.25 -12.14 4.96
N ARG A 85 -10.29 -11.80 5.80
CA ARG A 85 -10.56 -11.39 7.18
C ARG A 85 -9.91 -10.03 7.44
N THR A 86 -10.38 -9.35 8.46
CA THR A 86 -9.86 -8.05 8.81
C THR A 86 -9.27 -8.06 10.22
N ASP A 87 -8.37 -7.15 10.46
CA ASP A 87 -7.73 -6.96 11.75
C ASP A 87 -7.33 -5.50 11.88
N VAL A 88 -6.83 -5.12 13.03
CA VAL A 88 -6.33 -3.77 13.24
C VAL A 88 -5.04 -3.55 12.47
N ARG A 89 -4.75 -2.30 12.16
CA ARG A 89 -3.51 -1.92 11.47
C ARG A 89 -2.33 -2.05 12.44
N VAL A 90 -1.14 -2.27 11.86
CA VAL A 90 0.09 -2.47 12.63
C VAL A 90 0.88 -1.17 12.69
N GLY A 91 1.44 -0.85 13.87
CA GLY A 91 2.37 0.27 14.01
C GLY A 91 1.73 1.65 14.01
N ILE A 92 0.45 1.76 14.36
CA ILE A 92 -0.27 3.02 14.36
C ILE A 92 -0.81 3.42 15.74
N ASP A 93 -0.15 2.99 16.81
CA ASP A 93 -0.60 3.32 18.16
C ASP A 93 -0.73 4.83 18.40
N TYR A 94 0.06 5.62 17.68
CA TYR A 94 0.01 7.08 17.72
C TYR A 94 -1.33 7.66 17.25
N ALA A 95 -2.14 6.88 16.55
CA ALA A 95 -3.39 7.37 15.96
C ALA A 95 -4.53 7.54 16.98
N GLY A 96 -4.35 7.06 18.23
CA GLY A 96 -5.36 7.10 19.27
C GLY A 96 -6.28 5.89 19.26
N GLU A 97 -6.98 5.68 20.37
CA GLU A 97 -7.78 4.46 20.59
C GLU A 97 -8.82 4.19 19.51
N TYR A 98 -9.51 5.24 19.06
CA TYR A 98 -10.55 5.07 18.05
C TYR A 98 -9.97 4.54 16.72
N TRP A 99 -8.95 5.24 16.21
CA TRP A 99 -8.41 4.93 14.89
C TRP A 99 -7.55 3.68 14.87
N LYS A 100 -6.76 3.41 15.93
CA LYS A 100 -5.89 2.24 15.95
C LYS A 100 -6.67 0.94 16.03
N ASN A 101 -7.89 0.97 16.55
CA ASN A 101 -8.73 -0.22 16.71
C ASN A 101 -9.66 -0.48 15.52
N MET A 102 -9.61 0.37 14.50
CA MET A 102 -10.38 0.15 13.28
C MET A 102 -9.86 -1.07 12.53
N PRO A 103 -10.74 -1.99 12.07
CA PRO A 103 -10.33 -3.22 11.40
C PRO A 103 -10.00 -2.97 9.92
N TRP A 104 -9.02 -2.13 9.67
CA TRP A 104 -8.66 -1.67 8.33
C TRP A 104 -7.45 -2.36 7.73
N ARG A 105 -7.05 -3.50 8.29
CA ARG A 105 -6.01 -4.35 7.71
C ARG A 105 -6.69 -5.60 7.15
N TRP A 106 -6.58 -5.79 5.85
CA TRP A 106 -7.23 -6.89 5.12
C TRP A 106 -6.25 -8.01 4.88
N ILE A 107 -6.65 -9.22 5.22
CA ILE A 107 -5.80 -10.41 5.12
C ILE A 107 -6.53 -11.44 4.28
N ALA A 108 -5.87 -11.89 3.21
CA ALA A 108 -6.41 -12.91 2.33
C ALA A 108 -5.92 -14.29 2.75
N ASP A 109 -6.79 -15.29 2.68
CA ASP A 109 -6.38 -16.67 2.87
C ASP A 109 -5.48 -17.11 1.72
N GLU A 110 -4.51 -17.97 2.00
CA GLU A 110 -3.61 -18.48 0.98
C GLU A 110 -4.33 -19.38 -0.02
N LYS A 111 -3.76 -19.44 -1.22
CA LYS A 111 -4.26 -20.34 -2.27
C LYS A 111 -4.13 -21.81 -1.85
#